data_ab7cc3437dc27cfd01678020a40bd31e
#
_entry.id   ab7cc3437dc27cfd01678020a40bd31e
#
_cell.length_a   1.000
_cell.length_b   1.000
_cell.length_c   1.000
_cell.angle_alpha   90.00
_cell.angle_beta   90.00
_cell.angle_gamma   90.00
#
_symmetry.space_group_name_H-M   'P 1'
#
loop_
_entity.id
_entity.type
_entity.pdbx_description
1 polymer ?
#
loop_
_entity_poly.entity_id
_entity_poly.type
_entity_poly.pdbx_seq_one_letter_code
_entity_poly.pdbx_strand_id
1 'polypeptide(L)'
;MKKALFYGILASFFFAFTFLLNRSMHLAGGYWLWSACLRYLFTFPILAAVLAISGKKQKTRPLSHTWAEITKAPGEWFLWSSVRFVLFYAPLTFGSTFGESWLAAATWQLTIVAGILLTPLWGKPIPIRNLSWSCLILAGVFLLQVPNMRQMKLETMALTLIPILIAAFSY
;
A
#
# COMPACT_ATOMS: atom_id res chain seq x y z
N MET A 1 -7.35 -11.71 -20.26
CA MET A 1 -8.19 -11.41 -19.10
C MET A 1 -8.02 -12.41 -17.94
N LYS A 2 -8.18 -13.73 -18.11
CA LYS A 2 -8.08 -14.72 -17.01
C LYS A 2 -6.76 -14.68 -16.23
N LYS A 3 -5.61 -14.55 -16.91
CA LYS A 3 -4.29 -14.44 -16.25
C LYS A 3 -4.15 -13.17 -15.40
N ALA A 4 -4.63 -12.03 -15.89
CA ALA A 4 -4.59 -10.78 -15.14
C ALA A 4 -5.46 -10.85 -13.88
N LEU A 5 -6.66 -11.44 -13.98
CA LEU A 5 -7.55 -11.67 -12.85
C LEU A 5 -6.89 -12.59 -11.80
N PHE A 6 -6.29 -13.69 -12.24
CA PHE A 6 -5.58 -14.62 -11.36
C PHE A 6 -4.44 -13.93 -10.59
N TYR A 7 -3.58 -13.17 -11.29
CA TYR A 7 -2.51 -12.42 -10.63
C TYR A 7 -3.04 -11.33 -9.71
N GLY A 8 -4.15 -10.67 -10.06
CA GLY A 8 -4.79 -9.68 -9.20
C GLY A 8 -5.31 -10.29 -7.90
N ILE A 9 -5.99 -11.43 -7.96
CA ILE A 9 -6.47 -12.16 -6.78
C ILE A 9 -5.29 -12.61 -5.91
N LEU A 10 -4.25 -13.18 -6.53
CA LEU A 10 -3.06 -13.63 -5.80
C LEU A 10 -2.34 -12.46 -5.11
N ALA A 11 -2.19 -11.33 -5.80
CA ALA A 11 -1.60 -10.12 -5.23
C ALA A 11 -2.43 -9.58 -4.05
N SER A 12 -3.76 -9.54 -4.18
CA SER A 12 -4.67 -9.11 -3.12
C SER A 12 -4.62 -10.03 -1.91
N PHE A 13 -4.53 -11.33 -2.13
CA PHE A 13 -4.38 -12.33 -1.07
C PHE A 13 -3.09 -12.08 -0.26
N PHE A 14 -1.94 -11.96 -0.92
CA PHE A 14 -0.69 -11.68 -0.23
C PHE A 14 -0.67 -10.29 0.43
N PHE A 15 -1.32 -9.30 -0.18
CA PHE A 15 -1.42 -7.97 0.41
C PHE A 15 -2.25 -7.96 1.69
N ALA A 16 -3.33 -8.75 1.76
CA ALA A 16 -4.18 -8.86 2.95
C ALA A 16 -3.38 -9.36 4.18
N PHE A 17 -2.41 -10.24 3.99
CA PHE A 17 -1.52 -10.69 5.07
C PHE A 17 -0.71 -9.54 5.69
N THR A 18 -0.48 -8.46 4.98
CA THR A 18 0.25 -7.29 5.51
C THR A 18 -0.40 -6.73 6.77
N PHE A 19 -1.72 -6.59 6.76
CA PHE A 19 -2.47 -6.04 7.90
C PHE A 19 -2.45 -7.01 9.09
N LEU A 20 -2.65 -8.29 8.82
CA LEU A 20 -2.61 -9.34 9.85
C LEU A 20 -1.22 -9.43 10.49
N LEU A 21 -0.17 -9.49 9.68
CA LEU A 21 1.21 -9.60 10.17
C LEU A 21 1.64 -8.37 10.95
N ASN A 22 1.35 -7.15 10.48
CA ASN A 22 1.67 -5.93 11.21
C ASN A 22 1.00 -5.93 12.60
N ARG A 23 -0.26 -6.31 12.66
CA ARG A 23 -1.00 -6.41 13.94
C ARG A 23 -0.42 -7.50 14.84
N SER A 24 -0.18 -8.70 14.32
CA SER A 24 0.39 -9.82 15.07
C SER A 24 1.79 -9.51 15.62
N MET A 25 2.64 -8.87 14.81
CA MET A 25 3.97 -8.46 15.25
C MET A 25 3.91 -7.41 16.35
N HIS A 26 2.97 -6.47 16.27
CA HIS A 26 2.77 -5.49 17.33
C HIS A 26 2.30 -6.15 18.63
N LEU A 27 1.32 -7.04 18.57
CA LEU A 27 0.82 -7.78 19.72
C LEU A 27 1.88 -8.68 20.37
N ALA A 28 2.85 -9.16 19.58
CA ALA A 28 4.01 -9.90 20.08
C ALA A 28 5.12 -9.00 20.68
N GLY A 29 4.86 -7.69 20.86
CA GLY A 29 5.82 -6.73 21.42
C GLY A 29 6.76 -6.10 20.38
N GLY A 30 6.54 -6.34 19.08
CA GLY A 30 7.33 -5.74 18.02
C GLY A 30 7.01 -4.25 17.82
N TYR A 31 8.05 -3.47 17.52
CA TYR A 31 7.88 -2.05 17.22
C TYR A 31 7.59 -1.85 15.72
N TRP A 32 6.54 -1.11 15.39
CA TRP A 32 6.02 -0.95 14.02
C TRP A 32 7.07 -0.48 13.00
N LEU A 33 8.01 0.38 13.42
CA LEU A 33 9.07 0.89 12.55
C LEU A 33 10.02 -0.23 12.09
N TRP A 34 10.34 -1.18 12.98
CA TRP A 34 11.13 -2.36 12.61
C TRP A 34 10.40 -3.22 11.58
N SER A 35 9.08 -3.40 11.74
CA SER A 35 8.27 -4.15 10.76
C SER A 35 8.32 -3.49 9.38
N ALA A 36 8.26 -2.15 9.33
CA ALA A 36 8.39 -1.40 8.09
C ALA A 36 9.78 -1.53 7.47
N CYS A 37 10.84 -1.33 8.27
CA CYS A 37 12.23 -1.38 7.77
C CYS A 37 12.63 -2.77 7.29
N LEU A 38 12.33 -3.82 8.08
CA LEU A 38 12.70 -5.20 7.75
C LEU A 38 12.07 -5.67 6.43
N ARG A 39 10.85 -5.24 6.13
CA ARG A 39 10.24 -5.55 4.84
C ARG A 39 11.10 -5.09 3.67
N TYR A 40 11.59 -3.85 3.68
CA TYR A 40 12.41 -3.32 2.60
C TYR A 40 13.81 -3.91 2.62
N LEU A 41 14.37 -4.16 3.80
CA LEU A 41 15.67 -4.81 3.95
C LEU A 41 15.70 -6.19 3.28
N PHE A 42 14.62 -6.99 3.44
CA PHE A 42 14.52 -8.30 2.78
C PHE A 42 14.06 -8.23 1.33
N THR A 43 13.17 -7.28 1.00
CA THR A 43 12.67 -7.14 -0.37
C THR A 43 13.77 -6.70 -1.34
N PHE A 44 14.66 -5.81 -0.90
CA PHE A 44 15.72 -5.26 -1.75
C PHE A 44 16.65 -6.33 -2.33
N PRO A 45 17.29 -7.22 -1.55
CA PRO A 45 18.15 -8.26 -2.11
C PRO A 45 17.40 -9.26 -2.98
N ILE A 46 16.15 -9.59 -2.65
CA ILE A 46 15.32 -10.49 -3.45
C ILE A 46 15.05 -9.86 -4.82
N LEU A 47 14.63 -8.60 -4.87
CA LEU A 47 14.39 -7.88 -6.13
C LEU A 47 15.68 -7.72 -6.93
N ALA A 48 16.79 -7.38 -6.29
CA ALA A 48 18.08 -7.28 -6.95
C ALA A 48 18.49 -8.63 -7.58
N ALA A 49 18.30 -9.74 -6.87
CA ALA A 49 18.58 -11.08 -7.40
C ALA A 49 17.66 -11.42 -8.58
N VAL A 50 16.35 -11.16 -8.48
CA VAL A 50 15.39 -11.38 -9.58
C VAL A 50 15.75 -10.57 -10.81
N LEU A 51 16.10 -9.29 -10.65
CA LEU A 51 16.53 -8.44 -11.76
C LEU A 51 17.84 -8.90 -12.39
N ALA A 52 18.80 -9.33 -11.57
CA ALA A 52 20.08 -9.85 -12.07
C ALA A 52 19.88 -11.15 -12.89
N ILE A 53 19.04 -12.07 -12.41
CA ILE A 53 18.72 -13.32 -13.11
C ILE A 53 17.96 -13.05 -14.41
N SER A 54 16.93 -12.19 -14.34
CA SER A 54 16.14 -11.81 -15.52
C SER A 54 16.97 -11.07 -16.56
N GLY A 55 17.86 -10.18 -16.12
CA GLY A 55 18.78 -9.45 -16.99
C GLY A 55 19.76 -10.38 -17.73
N LYS A 56 20.28 -11.39 -17.08
CA LYS A 56 21.11 -12.44 -17.74
C LYS A 56 20.33 -13.16 -18.83
N LYS A 57 19.08 -13.54 -18.57
CA LYS A 57 18.23 -14.24 -19.53
C LYS A 57 17.88 -13.37 -20.74
N GLN A 58 17.71 -12.07 -20.56
CA GLN A 58 17.36 -11.11 -21.61
C GLN A 58 18.59 -10.42 -22.24
N LYS A 59 19.81 -10.76 -21.82
CA LYS A 59 21.07 -10.08 -22.22
C LYS A 59 21.05 -8.56 -21.97
N THR A 60 20.34 -8.13 -20.93
CA THR A 60 20.24 -6.74 -20.49
C THR A 60 20.98 -6.55 -19.17
N ARG A 61 21.29 -5.31 -18.82
CA ARG A 61 21.90 -4.95 -17.52
C ARG A 61 20.96 -4.02 -16.73
N PRO A 62 19.83 -4.53 -16.24
CA PRO A 62 18.81 -3.67 -15.63
C PRO A 62 19.32 -2.94 -14.39
N LEU A 63 20.18 -3.56 -13.57
CA LEU A 63 20.73 -2.92 -12.37
C LEU A 63 21.63 -1.75 -12.70
N SER A 64 22.54 -1.89 -13.68
CA SER A 64 23.43 -0.80 -14.07
C SER A 64 22.67 0.35 -14.74
N HIS A 65 21.66 0.04 -15.52
CA HIS A 65 20.78 1.05 -16.11
C HIS A 65 20.01 1.82 -15.03
N THR A 66 19.39 1.12 -14.08
CA THR A 66 18.68 1.75 -12.96
C THR A 66 19.60 2.64 -12.15
N TRP A 67 20.83 2.18 -11.86
CA TRP A 67 21.82 2.99 -11.15
C TRP A 67 22.21 4.25 -11.92
N ALA A 68 22.42 4.13 -13.23
CA ALA A 68 22.72 5.27 -14.09
C ALA A 68 21.57 6.29 -14.11
N GLU A 69 20.31 5.84 -14.12
CA GLU A 69 19.15 6.75 -14.04
C GLU A 69 19.05 7.47 -12.68
N ILE A 70 19.29 6.75 -11.58
CA ILE A 70 19.30 7.35 -10.23
C ILE A 70 20.37 8.44 -10.12
N THR A 71 21.57 8.20 -10.66
CA THR A 71 22.69 9.16 -10.60
C THR A 71 22.48 10.40 -11.48
N LYS A 72 21.63 10.34 -12.50
CA LYS A 72 21.27 11.51 -13.33
C LYS A 72 20.41 12.53 -12.59
N ALA A 73 19.45 12.07 -11.76
CA ALA A 73 18.51 12.94 -11.07
C ALA A 73 18.27 12.45 -9.62
N PRO A 74 19.29 12.45 -8.75
CA PRO A 74 19.21 11.85 -7.42
C PRO A 74 18.15 12.51 -6.53
N GLY A 75 17.95 13.82 -6.66
CA GLY A 75 16.95 14.55 -5.90
C GLY A 75 15.52 14.13 -6.22
N GLU A 76 15.21 13.92 -7.50
CA GLU A 76 13.87 13.45 -7.92
C GLU A 76 13.61 12.02 -7.45
N TRP A 77 14.61 11.14 -7.59
CA TRP A 77 14.52 9.77 -7.09
C TRP A 77 14.32 9.72 -5.58
N PHE A 78 15.06 10.55 -4.83
CA PHE A 78 14.89 10.65 -3.38
C PHE A 78 13.50 11.16 -3.00
N LEU A 79 13.03 12.22 -3.64
CA LEU A 79 11.71 12.80 -3.39
C LEU A 79 10.59 11.77 -3.64
N TRP A 80 10.54 11.19 -4.84
CA TRP A 80 9.50 10.25 -5.19
C TRP A 80 9.57 8.94 -4.40
N SER A 81 10.77 8.48 -4.08
CA SER A 81 10.93 7.32 -3.19
C SER A 81 10.42 7.63 -1.78
N SER A 82 10.73 8.82 -1.26
CA SER A 82 10.26 9.24 0.07
C SER A 82 8.74 9.36 0.11
N VAL A 83 8.11 9.95 -0.90
CA VAL A 83 6.65 10.02 -0.99
C VAL A 83 6.05 8.61 -1.05
N ARG A 84 6.53 7.76 -1.96
CA ARG A 84 5.95 6.43 -2.18
C ARG A 84 6.23 5.43 -1.08
N PHE A 85 7.37 5.51 -0.42
CA PHE A 85 7.73 4.50 0.59
C PHE A 85 7.58 5.01 2.01
N VAL A 86 7.94 6.25 2.30
CA VAL A 86 7.83 6.80 3.65
C VAL A 86 6.41 7.30 3.93
N LEU A 87 5.87 8.23 3.12
CA LEU A 87 4.53 8.76 3.32
C LEU A 87 3.41 7.74 3.11
N PHE A 88 3.65 6.74 2.28
CA PHE A 88 2.72 5.64 2.09
C PHE A 88 2.87 4.57 3.17
N TYR A 89 4.06 3.97 3.29
CA TYR A 89 4.21 2.72 4.03
C TYR A 89 4.33 2.92 5.55
N ALA A 90 4.96 4.00 6.01
CA ALA A 90 5.08 4.27 7.43
C ALA A 90 3.72 4.53 8.10
N PRO A 91 2.84 5.42 7.58
CA PRO A 91 1.52 5.60 8.13
C PRO A 91 0.64 4.35 8.01
N LEU A 92 0.76 3.57 6.91
CA LEU A 92 0.04 2.32 6.75
C LEU A 92 0.42 1.31 7.83
N THR A 93 1.71 1.13 8.09
CA THR A 93 2.21 0.22 9.11
C THR A 93 1.81 0.70 10.49
N PHE A 94 1.98 1.99 10.80
CA PHE A 94 1.58 2.59 12.04
C PHE A 94 0.08 2.38 12.31
N GLY A 95 -0.80 2.77 11.39
CA GLY A 95 -2.24 2.62 11.55
C GLY A 95 -2.68 1.15 11.71
N SER A 96 -1.99 0.21 11.02
CA SER A 96 -2.29 -1.22 11.14
C SER A 96 -1.90 -1.84 12.49
N THR A 97 -1.09 -1.16 13.30
CA THR A 97 -0.66 -1.70 14.61
C THR A 97 -1.65 -1.40 15.72
N PHE A 98 -2.32 -0.27 15.68
CA PHE A 98 -3.21 0.20 16.75
C PHE A 98 -4.64 -0.32 16.61
N GLY A 99 -5.15 -0.45 15.39
CA GLY A 99 -6.51 -0.92 15.15
C GLY A 99 -6.59 -2.40 14.84
N GLU A 100 -7.83 -2.88 14.75
CA GLU A 100 -8.10 -4.22 14.25
C GLU A 100 -7.71 -4.32 12.76
N SER A 101 -7.18 -5.48 12.35
CA SER A 101 -6.71 -5.69 10.97
C SER A 101 -7.79 -5.45 9.91
N TRP A 102 -9.05 -5.75 10.25
CA TRP A 102 -10.19 -5.52 9.34
C TRP A 102 -10.43 -4.02 9.11
N LEU A 103 -10.27 -3.17 10.15
CA LEU A 103 -10.44 -1.73 10.03
C LEU A 103 -9.37 -1.13 9.13
N ALA A 104 -8.13 -1.55 9.32
CA ALA A 104 -7.01 -1.14 8.46
C ALA A 104 -7.26 -1.55 6.99
N ALA A 105 -7.67 -2.79 6.76
CA ALA A 105 -7.98 -3.29 5.42
C ALA A 105 -9.17 -2.57 4.78
N ALA A 106 -10.24 -2.32 5.53
CA ALA A 106 -11.42 -1.60 5.05
C ALA A 106 -11.09 -0.14 4.69
N THR A 107 -10.33 0.54 5.55
CA THR A 107 -9.90 1.92 5.30
C THR A 107 -8.98 2.00 4.09
N TRP A 108 -8.10 1.02 3.90
CA TRP A 108 -7.23 0.95 2.73
C TRP A 108 -8.00 0.89 1.41
N GLN A 109 -9.21 0.36 1.38
CA GLN A 109 -10.04 0.35 0.17
C GLN A 109 -10.38 1.76 -0.34
N LEU A 110 -10.25 2.79 0.50
CA LEU A 110 -10.40 4.18 0.08
C LEU A 110 -9.37 4.61 -0.98
N THR A 111 -8.23 3.90 -1.12
CA THR A 111 -7.26 4.13 -2.20
C THR A 111 -7.90 4.05 -3.58
N ILE A 112 -8.90 3.19 -3.76
CA ILE A 112 -9.61 3.02 -5.04
C ILE A 112 -10.30 4.33 -5.42
N VAL A 113 -10.96 4.97 -4.45
CA VAL A 113 -11.63 6.27 -4.66
C VAL A 113 -10.62 7.41 -4.73
N ALA A 114 -9.61 7.41 -3.84
CA ALA A 114 -8.57 8.43 -3.84
C ALA A 114 -7.86 8.52 -5.19
N GLY A 115 -7.46 7.37 -5.77
CA GLY A 115 -6.84 7.32 -7.09
C GLY A 115 -7.72 7.89 -8.20
N ILE A 116 -9.04 7.65 -8.15
CA ILE A 116 -9.98 8.20 -9.14
C ILE A 116 -10.15 9.71 -8.94
N LEU A 117 -10.26 10.18 -7.69
CA LEU A 117 -10.41 11.61 -7.38
C LEU A 117 -9.17 12.44 -7.74
N LEU A 118 -7.99 11.82 -7.75
CA LEU A 118 -6.75 12.48 -8.11
C LEU A 118 -6.52 12.55 -9.64
N THR A 119 -7.31 11.83 -10.47
CA THR A 119 -7.13 11.84 -11.95
C THR A 119 -7.11 13.24 -12.57
N PRO A 120 -7.87 14.27 -12.10
CA PRO A 120 -7.79 15.62 -12.66
C PRO A 120 -6.42 16.29 -12.52
N LEU A 121 -5.61 15.91 -11.53
CA LEU A 121 -4.24 16.44 -11.37
C LEU A 121 -3.35 16.10 -12.56
N TRP A 122 -3.67 15.03 -13.30
CA TRP A 122 -3.01 14.63 -14.56
C TRP A 122 -3.78 15.06 -15.81
N GLY A 123 -4.70 16.03 -15.69
CA GLY A 123 -5.50 16.56 -16.81
C GLY A 123 -6.50 15.56 -17.39
N LYS A 124 -6.83 14.49 -16.69
CA LYS A 124 -7.81 13.49 -17.13
C LYS A 124 -9.16 13.71 -16.45
N PRO A 125 -10.29 13.57 -17.16
CA PRO A 125 -11.61 13.67 -16.53
C PRO A 125 -11.85 12.53 -15.55
N ILE A 126 -12.63 12.81 -14.50
CA ILE A 126 -13.03 11.79 -13.53
C ILE A 126 -13.92 10.74 -14.22
N PRO A 127 -13.56 9.46 -14.23
CA PRO A 127 -14.40 8.41 -14.79
C PRO A 127 -15.57 8.10 -13.84
N ILE A 128 -16.67 8.85 -13.96
CA ILE A 128 -17.84 8.77 -13.06
C ILE A 128 -18.35 7.34 -12.90
N ARG A 129 -18.37 6.56 -13.97
CA ARG A 129 -18.80 5.16 -13.93
C ARG A 129 -17.93 4.32 -12.98
N ASN A 130 -16.61 4.50 -13.04
CA ASN A 130 -15.70 3.77 -12.17
C ASN A 130 -15.83 4.26 -10.72
N LEU A 131 -16.01 5.57 -10.52
CA LEU A 131 -16.25 6.15 -9.21
C LEU A 131 -17.52 5.59 -8.57
N SER A 132 -18.62 5.49 -9.32
CA SER A 132 -19.89 4.91 -8.82
C SER A 132 -19.71 3.47 -8.35
N TRP A 133 -19.03 2.63 -9.13
CA TRP A 133 -18.75 1.26 -8.72
C TRP A 133 -17.84 1.18 -7.49
N SER A 134 -16.84 2.05 -7.40
CA SER A 134 -15.95 2.12 -6.24
C SER A 134 -16.68 2.55 -4.99
N CYS A 135 -17.58 3.54 -5.09
CA CYS A 135 -18.43 3.96 -3.97
C CYS A 135 -19.40 2.86 -3.53
N LEU A 136 -19.96 2.09 -4.47
CA LEU A 136 -20.82 0.96 -4.14
C LEU A 136 -20.05 -0.13 -3.36
N ILE A 137 -18.83 -0.45 -3.80
CA ILE A 137 -17.97 -1.41 -3.10
C ILE A 137 -17.64 -0.91 -1.68
N LEU A 138 -17.26 0.38 -1.54
CA LEU A 138 -16.99 0.96 -0.22
C LEU A 138 -18.22 0.95 0.69
N ALA A 139 -19.38 1.26 0.16
CA ALA A 139 -20.63 1.20 0.92
C ALA A 139 -20.88 -0.21 1.45
N GLY A 140 -20.68 -1.24 0.62
CA GLY A 140 -20.81 -2.64 1.04
C GLY A 140 -19.80 -3.00 2.14
N VAL A 141 -18.52 -2.63 1.99
CA VAL A 141 -17.49 -2.85 3.01
C VAL A 141 -17.84 -2.14 4.31
N PHE A 142 -18.29 -0.89 4.23
CA PHE A 142 -18.70 -0.10 5.40
C PHE A 142 -19.87 -0.77 6.14
N LEU A 143 -20.92 -1.16 5.43
CA LEU A 143 -22.10 -1.83 6.03
C LEU A 143 -21.71 -3.11 6.78
N LEU A 144 -20.81 -3.91 6.23
CA LEU A 144 -20.32 -5.12 6.88
C LEU A 144 -19.56 -4.83 8.19
N GLN A 145 -18.96 -3.66 8.33
CA GLN A 145 -18.12 -3.31 9.47
C GLN A 145 -18.85 -2.48 10.54
N VAL A 146 -20.05 -1.96 10.26
CA VAL A 146 -20.83 -1.15 11.22
C VAL A 146 -20.96 -1.82 12.60
N PRO A 147 -21.27 -3.14 12.72
CA PRO A 147 -21.39 -3.78 14.02
C PRO A 147 -20.08 -3.74 14.82
N ASN A 148 -18.97 -3.95 14.14
CA ASN A 148 -17.63 -3.98 14.76
C ASN A 148 -17.18 -2.57 15.20
N MET A 149 -17.52 -1.54 14.41
CA MET A 149 -17.18 -0.14 14.73
C MET A 149 -17.84 0.36 16.02
N ARG A 150 -19.06 -0.10 16.32
CA ARG A 150 -19.78 0.32 17.53
C ARG A 150 -19.10 -0.09 18.84
N GLN A 151 -18.24 -1.08 18.81
CA GLN A 151 -17.53 -1.60 19.98
C GLN A 151 -16.13 -0.98 20.15
N MET A 152 -15.67 -0.20 19.19
CA MET A 152 -14.33 0.39 19.21
C MET A 152 -14.30 1.72 19.93
N LYS A 153 -13.18 1.98 20.63
CA LYS A 153 -12.89 3.31 21.20
C LYS A 153 -12.57 4.29 20.08
N LEU A 154 -13.06 5.53 20.20
CA LEU A 154 -12.84 6.59 19.22
C LEU A 154 -11.34 6.87 18.98
N GLU A 155 -10.54 6.80 20.04
CA GLU A 155 -9.08 6.97 19.97
C GLU A 155 -8.43 5.92 19.06
N THR A 156 -8.77 4.64 19.23
CA THR A 156 -8.27 3.54 18.40
C THR A 156 -8.69 3.71 16.93
N MET A 157 -9.92 4.15 16.72
CA MET A 157 -10.40 4.47 15.37
C MET A 157 -9.58 5.58 14.72
N ALA A 158 -9.35 6.69 15.43
CA ALA A 158 -8.58 7.83 14.91
C ALA A 158 -7.13 7.45 14.61
N LEU A 159 -6.46 6.72 15.51
CA LEU A 159 -5.08 6.24 15.33
C LEU A 159 -4.93 5.25 14.17
N THR A 160 -6.02 4.62 13.74
CA THR A 160 -6.02 3.72 12.58
C THR A 160 -6.40 4.46 11.29
N LEU A 161 -7.52 5.18 11.32
CA LEU A 161 -8.09 5.80 10.13
C LEU A 161 -7.19 6.91 9.56
N ILE A 162 -6.72 7.83 10.40
CA ILE A 162 -5.97 9.01 9.94
C ILE A 162 -4.68 8.62 9.23
N PRO A 163 -3.80 7.78 9.81
CA PRO A 163 -2.57 7.38 9.11
C PRO A 163 -2.84 6.59 7.82
N ILE A 164 -3.84 5.72 7.82
CA ILE A 164 -4.16 4.93 6.63
C ILE A 164 -4.76 5.81 5.52
N LEU A 165 -5.52 6.86 5.86
CA LEU A 165 -5.97 7.84 4.89
C LEU A 165 -4.79 8.60 4.27
N ILE A 166 -3.82 9.04 5.09
CA ILE A 166 -2.59 9.67 4.58
C ILE A 166 -1.88 8.72 3.62
N ALA A 167 -1.73 7.45 4.00
CA ALA A 167 -1.15 6.42 3.14
C ALA A 167 -1.94 6.24 1.83
N ALA A 168 -3.27 6.25 1.89
CA ALA A 168 -4.14 6.07 0.74
C ALA A 168 -4.00 7.20 -0.30
N PHE A 169 -3.79 8.44 0.15
CA PHE A 169 -3.58 9.58 -0.74
C PHE A 169 -2.12 9.72 -1.22
N SER A 170 -1.18 9.08 -0.55
CA SER A 170 0.25 9.08 -0.93
C SER A 170 0.60 7.97 -1.94
N TYR A 171 -0.26 6.99 -2.09
CA TYR A 171 -0.09 5.84 -2.98
C TYR A 171 -0.42 6.18 -4.44
#